data_c12fe92b1bad86b7ae11273914c1e7f6
#
_entry.id   c12fe92b1bad86b7ae11273914c1e7f6
#
_cell.length_a   1.000
_cell.length_b   1.000
_cell.length_c   1.000
_cell.angle_alpha   90.00
_cell.angle_beta   90.00
_cell.angle_gamma   90.00
#
_symmetry.space_group_name_H-M   'P 1'
#
loop_
_entity.id
_entity.type
_entity.pdbx_description
1 polymer ?
#
loop_
_entity_poly.entity_id
_entity_poly.type
_entity_poly.pdbx_seq_one_letter_code
_entity_poly.pdbx_strand_id
1 'polypeptide(L)'
;MQIQRTETPETDQSPSTGPQISRLQNWPVQIKLAPVHAPYFNGAKLLIAADCTAYAYAGFHQDFMRNKVTLIGCPKLDQVDYTEKLTAIIQQNDIQSVTILRMEVPCCGGLEMAAKKALQNSGKFIPWQVVTIGIDGKIMD
;
A
#
# COMPACT_ATOMS: atom_id res chain seq x y z
N MET A 1 -6.74 -15.71 20.91
CA MET A 1 -6.80 -16.07 20.23
C MET A 1 -6.74 -16.80 19.77
N GLN A 2 -6.67 -16.93 19.71
CA GLN A 2 -6.51 -17.64 19.15
C GLN A 2 -6.20 -17.87 18.41
N ILE A 3 -5.79 -17.77 18.30
CA ILE A 3 -5.46 -18.16 17.34
C ILE A 3 -5.21 -19.11 16.98
N GLN A 4 -5.18 -19.72 17.10
CA GLN A 4 -4.97 -20.68 16.63
C GLN A 4 -4.95 -21.16 15.78
N ARG A 5 -4.67 -21.24 15.47
CA ARG A 5 -4.70 -21.75 14.43
C ARG A 5 -4.16 -22.58 14.04
N THR A 6 -3.87 -22.98 14.18
CA THR A 6 -3.37 -23.73 13.68
C THR A 6 -3.27 -24.22 12.75
N GLU A 7 -3.19 -24.35 12.59
CA GLU A 7 -3.23 -24.77 11.70
C GLU A 7 -2.75 -24.98 10.92
N THR A 8 -2.46 -25.09 10.83
CA THR A 8 -2.01 -25.32 10.00
C THR A 8 -1.47 -25.42 9.32
N PRO A 9 -1.37 -25.55 9.25
CA PRO A 9 -0.70 -25.63 8.57
C PRO A 9 -0.35 -25.63 7.53
N GLU A 10 -0.48 -25.47 7.41
CA GLU A 10 -0.33 -25.47 6.53
C GLU A 10 0.41 -25.27 5.95
N THR A 11 0.81 -25.34 6.06
CA THR A 11 1.47 -25.21 5.62
C THR A 11 2.03 -24.84 4.95
N ASP A 12 2.15 -24.62 5.02
CA ASP A 12 2.61 -24.19 4.47
C ASP A 12 3.28 -23.87 3.88
N GLN A 13 3.32 -24.11 3.87
CA GLN A 13 3.92 -23.80 3.31
C GLN A 13 4.72 -22.96 3.36
N SER A 14 4.44 -22.79 4.10
CA SER A 14 5.21 -21.71 3.97
C SER A 14 6.66 -21.92 4.13
N PRO A 15 7.37 -21.57 3.23
CA PRO A 15 8.79 -21.76 3.22
C PRO A 15 9.52 -20.94 4.25
N SER A 16 8.83 -20.01 4.87
CA SER A 16 9.50 -19.14 5.73
C SER A 16 9.65 -19.80 7.08
N THR A 17 10.78 -20.33 7.34
CA THR A 17 11.05 -20.99 8.60
C THR A 17 11.81 -20.11 9.58
N GLY A 18 12.27 -18.96 9.15
CA GLY A 18 13.00 -18.05 10.00
C GLY A 18 12.17 -16.84 10.39
N PRO A 19 12.79 -15.87 11.06
CA PRO A 19 12.10 -14.63 11.40
C PRO A 19 11.64 -13.91 10.15
N GLN A 20 10.53 -13.23 10.27
CA GLN A 20 10.04 -12.37 9.21
C GLN A 20 10.97 -11.16 9.10
N ILE A 21 11.26 -10.74 7.88
CA ILE A 21 12.13 -9.58 7.64
C ILE A 21 11.31 -8.43 7.11
N SER A 22 11.73 -7.20 7.46
CA SER A 22 11.09 -5.99 6.97
C SER A 22 11.35 -5.85 5.48
N ARG A 23 10.31 -5.49 4.74
CA ARG A 23 10.43 -5.20 3.31
C ARG A 23 10.38 -3.70 3.02
N LEU A 24 10.50 -2.88 4.06
CA LEU A 24 10.46 -1.43 3.89
C LEU A 24 11.69 -0.94 3.15
N GLN A 25 11.47 -0.14 2.10
CA GLN A 25 12.55 0.36 1.25
C GLN A 25 12.72 1.87 1.31
N ASN A 26 11.81 2.56 1.99
CA ASN A 26 11.84 4.03 2.01
C ASN A 26 11.38 4.55 3.36
N TRP A 27 11.78 5.77 3.64
CA TRP A 27 11.34 6.50 4.83
C TRP A 27 11.34 7.99 4.51
N PRO A 28 10.31 8.77 4.89
CA PRO A 28 9.11 8.36 5.63
C PRO A 28 8.12 7.57 4.78
N VAL A 29 7.15 6.91 5.42
CA VAL A 29 6.11 6.17 4.72
C VAL A 29 4.80 6.95 4.60
N GLN A 30 4.53 7.88 5.51
CA GLN A 30 3.29 8.66 5.47
C GLN A 30 3.27 9.58 4.27
N ILE A 31 2.16 9.57 3.53
CA ILE A 31 2.03 10.39 2.32
C ILE A 31 2.31 11.86 2.62
N LYS A 32 1.80 12.36 3.73
CA LYS A 32 1.99 13.77 4.09
C LYS A 32 3.43 14.14 4.36
N LEU A 33 4.25 13.19 4.80
CA LEU A 33 5.63 13.43 5.19
C LEU A 33 6.63 13.09 4.09
N ALA A 34 6.23 12.27 3.13
CA ALA A 34 7.13 11.81 2.08
C ALA A 34 7.56 12.99 1.19
N PRO A 35 8.80 12.99 0.70
CA PRO A 35 9.20 14.01 -0.29
C PRO A 35 8.48 13.76 -1.60
N VAL A 36 8.26 14.82 -2.37
CA VAL A 36 7.65 14.69 -3.70
C VAL A 36 8.62 14.03 -4.68
N HIS A 37 9.90 14.29 -4.52
CA HIS A 37 10.91 13.73 -5.42
C HIS A 37 12.02 13.10 -4.59
N ALA A 38 12.36 11.86 -4.91
CA ALA A 38 13.44 11.16 -4.22
C ALA A 38 13.98 10.07 -5.13
N PRO A 39 15.27 9.73 -5.00
CA PRO A 39 15.88 8.70 -5.85
C PRO A 39 15.18 7.35 -5.76
N TYR A 40 14.63 6.98 -4.60
CA TYR A 40 13.99 5.67 -4.45
C TYR A 40 12.69 5.56 -5.25
N PHE A 41 12.12 6.68 -5.72
CA PHE A 41 10.94 6.61 -6.57
C PHE A 41 11.27 6.26 -8.02
N ASN A 42 12.52 6.42 -8.45
CA ASN A 42 12.86 6.18 -9.85
C ASN A 42 12.81 4.68 -10.17
N GLY A 43 11.97 4.34 -11.13
CA GLY A 43 11.75 2.93 -11.49
C GLY A 43 10.92 2.17 -10.49
N ALA A 44 10.26 2.85 -9.58
CA ALA A 44 9.58 2.20 -8.47
C ALA A 44 8.23 1.63 -8.87
N LYS A 45 7.93 0.48 -8.26
CA LYS A 45 6.57 -0.02 -8.16
C LYS A 45 6.02 0.55 -6.86
N LEU A 46 4.98 1.34 -6.95
CA LEU A 46 4.46 2.11 -5.83
C LEU A 46 3.29 1.41 -5.16
N LEU A 47 3.37 1.28 -3.84
CA LEU A 47 2.24 0.80 -3.03
C LEU A 47 1.67 1.99 -2.28
N ILE A 48 0.37 2.24 -2.48
CA ILE A 48 -0.38 3.26 -1.74
C ILE A 48 -1.38 2.51 -0.88
N ALA A 49 -1.15 2.46 0.42
CA ALA A 49 -1.91 1.62 1.32
C ALA A 49 -2.59 2.43 2.42
N ALA A 50 -3.81 2.03 2.77
CA ALA A 50 -4.47 2.58 3.95
C ALA A 50 -3.72 2.11 5.21
N ASP A 51 -3.62 2.99 6.21
CA ASP A 51 -2.88 2.72 7.44
C ASP A 51 -3.23 1.37 8.05
N CYS A 52 -4.51 1.03 8.06
CA CYS A 52 -4.97 -0.18 8.76
C CYS A 52 -4.65 -1.48 8.03
N THR A 53 -4.27 -1.44 6.75
CA THR A 53 -4.04 -2.66 5.99
C THR A 53 -2.86 -3.46 6.52
N ALA A 54 -1.84 -2.77 7.04
CA ALA A 54 -0.68 -3.45 7.60
C ALA A 54 -1.03 -4.22 8.87
N TYR A 55 -2.00 -3.72 9.62
CA TYR A 55 -2.44 -4.39 10.84
C TYR A 55 -3.41 -5.52 10.55
N ALA A 56 -4.27 -5.34 9.55
CA ALA A 56 -5.30 -6.31 9.24
C ALA A 56 -4.76 -7.53 8.49
N TYR A 57 -3.82 -7.32 7.59
CA TYR A 57 -3.33 -8.38 6.73
C TYR A 57 -1.96 -8.86 7.21
N ALA A 58 -1.89 -10.11 7.69
CA ALA A 58 -0.67 -10.62 8.31
C ALA A 58 0.51 -10.65 7.36
N GLY A 59 0.29 -10.90 6.08
CA GLY A 59 1.35 -10.98 5.08
C GLY A 59 1.71 -9.67 4.41
N PHE A 60 1.41 -8.53 5.04
CA PHE A 60 1.56 -7.22 4.43
C PHE A 60 2.96 -7.00 3.85
N HIS A 61 4.01 -7.27 4.62
CA HIS A 61 5.38 -7.09 4.15
C HIS A 61 5.70 -7.99 2.98
N GLN A 62 5.41 -9.27 3.12
CA GLN A 62 5.81 -10.27 2.14
C GLN A 62 5.00 -10.18 0.85
N ASP A 63 3.71 -9.92 0.95
CA ASP A 63 2.82 -9.97 -0.21
C ASP A 63 2.66 -8.62 -0.90
N PHE A 64 2.76 -7.52 -0.16
CA PHE A 64 2.47 -6.19 -0.72
C PHE A 64 3.66 -5.24 -0.71
N MET A 65 4.47 -5.22 0.36
CA MET A 65 5.59 -4.28 0.42
C MET A 65 6.81 -4.74 -0.35
N ARG A 66 6.99 -6.04 -0.48
CA ARG A 66 8.20 -6.56 -1.10
C ARG A 66 8.36 -6.01 -2.51
N ASN A 67 9.55 -5.50 -2.80
CA ASN A 67 9.92 -4.91 -4.09
C ASN A 67 9.07 -3.68 -4.46
N LYS A 68 8.52 -2.99 -3.47
CA LYS A 68 7.74 -1.78 -3.71
C LYS A 68 8.18 -0.66 -2.79
N VAL A 69 7.99 0.57 -3.25
CA VAL A 69 8.09 1.75 -2.40
C VAL A 69 6.71 1.99 -1.81
N THR A 70 6.64 2.18 -0.50
CA THR A 70 5.38 2.19 0.23
C THR A 70 5.04 3.59 0.73
N LEU A 71 3.83 4.03 0.44
CA LEU A 71 3.23 5.24 1.00
C LEU A 71 1.93 4.85 1.68
N ILE A 72 1.71 5.35 2.88
CA ILE A 72 0.50 5.04 3.63
C ILE A 72 -0.21 6.31 4.06
N GLY A 73 -1.50 6.17 4.36
CA GLY A 73 -2.28 7.29 4.85
C GLY A 73 -3.69 6.88 5.22
N CYS A 74 -4.36 7.79 5.89
CA CYS A 74 -5.78 7.66 6.22
C CYS A 74 -6.43 9.03 6.04
N PRO A 75 -7.20 9.22 4.95
CA PRO A 75 -7.79 10.53 4.68
C PRO A 75 -8.69 11.01 5.80
N LYS A 76 -9.36 10.08 6.46
CA LYS A 76 -10.27 10.44 7.55
C LYS A 76 -9.52 10.99 8.76
N LEU A 77 -8.43 10.32 9.16
CA LEU A 77 -7.65 10.79 10.31
C LEU A 77 -6.87 12.05 9.98
N ASP A 78 -6.29 12.10 8.79
CA ASP A 78 -5.51 13.26 8.36
C ASP A 78 -6.39 14.43 7.94
N GLN A 79 -7.66 14.18 7.64
CA GLN A 79 -8.60 15.21 7.18
C GLN A 79 -8.07 15.96 5.96
N VAL A 80 -7.48 15.23 5.03
CA VAL A 80 -6.91 15.81 3.81
C VAL A 80 -7.27 14.96 2.60
N ASP A 81 -7.18 15.59 1.45
CA ASP A 81 -7.25 14.93 0.14
C ASP A 81 -5.82 14.79 -0.36
N TYR A 82 -5.36 13.57 -0.55
CA TYR A 82 -3.99 13.32 -0.98
C TYR A 82 -3.78 13.50 -2.48
N THR A 83 -4.81 13.86 -3.24
CA THR A 83 -4.73 13.90 -4.71
C THR A 83 -3.56 14.73 -5.21
N GLU A 84 -3.41 15.93 -4.68
CA GLU A 84 -2.35 16.83 -5.15
C GLU A 84 -0.96 16.28 -4.87
N LYS A 85 -0.75 15.78 -3.67
CA LYS A 85 0.55 15.22 -3.28
C LYS A 85 0.89 13.99 -4.13
N LEU A 86 -0.06 13.08 -4.29
CA LEU A 86 0.17 11.87 -5.06
C LEU A 86 0.39 12.20 -6.54
N THR A 87 -0.35 13.18 -7.05
CA THR A 87 -0.14 13.64 -8.44
C THR A 87 1.30 14.11 -8.64
N ALA A 88 1.79 14.92 -7.72
CA ALA A 88 3.16 15.46 -7.82
C ALA A 88 4.20 14.34 -7.76
N ILE A 89 4.02 13.36 -6.88
CA ILE A 89 4.93 12.24 -6.78
C ILE A 89 4.96 11.44 -8.08
N ILE A 90 3.78 11.14 -8.64
CA ILE A 90 3.69 10.36 -9.86
C ILE A 90 4.26 11.12 -11.05
N GLN A 91 3.99 12.43 -11.14
CA GLN A 91 4.50 13.24 -12.24
C GLN A 91 6.01 13.42 -12.22
N GLN A 92 6.58 13.59 -11.03
CA GLN A 92 7.99 13.99 -10.92
C GLN A 92 8.95 12.81 -10.84
N ASN A 93 8.43 11.59 -10.81
CA ASN A 93 9.27 10.40 -10.69
C ASN A 93 8.85 9.37 -11.73
N ASP A 94 9.77 8.46 -12.05
CA ASP A 94 9.51 7.39 -12.99
C ASP A 94 8.86 6.21 -12.28
N ILE A 95 7.55 6.29 -12.08
CA ILE A 95 6.78 5.25 -11.39
C ILE A 95 6.34 4.21 -12.40
N GLN A 96 6.66 2.94 -12.13
CA GLN A 96 6.36 1.84 -13.06
C GLN A 96 4.96 1.27 -12.88
N SER A 97 4.47 1.23 -11.66
CA SER A 97 3.13 0.70 -11.39
C SER A 97 2.62 1.23 -10.07
N VAL A 98 1.31 1.14 -9.88
CA VAL A 98 0.68 1.58 -8.62
C VAL A 98 -0.26 0.48 -8.14
N THR A 99 -0.08 0.05 -6.90
CA THR A 99 -1.01 -0.83 -6.20
C THR A 99 -1.67 -0.04 -5.09
N ILE A 100 -2.99 -0.01 -5.10
CA ILE A 100 -3.79 0.67 -4.08
C ILE A 100 -4.35 -0.39 -3.17
N LEU A 101 -4.00 -0.33 -1.88
CA LEU A 101 -4.43 -1.32 -0.91
C LEU A 101 -5.33 -0.64 0.11
N ARG A 102 -6.55 -1.13 0.24
CA ARG A 102 -7.54 -0.48 1.10
C ARG A 102 -8.29 -1.51 1.94
N MET A 103 -8.86 -1.05 3.05
CA MET A 103 -9.80 -1.85 3.82
C MET A 103 -11.19 -1.76 3.18
N GLU A 104 -12.04 -2.74 3.51
CA GLU A 104 -13.42 -2.76 3.01
C GLU A 104 -14.29 -1.63 3.54
N VAL A 105 -13.83 -0.92 4.55
CA VAL A 105 -14.63 0.12 5.20
C VAL A 105 -14.70 1.40 4.36
N PRO A 106 -15.79 2.16 4.45
CA PRO A 106 -15.99 3.34 3.59
C PRO A 106 -14.92 4.42 3.73
N CYS A 107 -14.31 4.56 4.90
CA CYS A 107 -13.33 5.63 5.11
C CYS A 107 -12.08 5.48 4.22
N CYS A 108 -11.85 4.30 3.66
CA CYS A 108 -10.72 4.09 2.75
C CYS A 108 -11.05 4.49 1.31
N GLY A 109 -12.32 4.80 1.01
CA GLY A 109 -12.69 5.21 -0.33
C GLY A 109 -12.00 6.48 -0.79
N GLY A 110 -11.72 7.39 0.14
CA GLY A 110 -11.01 8.63 -0.18
C GLY A 110 -9.59 8.39 -0.65
N LEU A 111 -8.91 7.40 -0.09
CA LEU A 111 -7.56 7.05 -0.52
C LEU A 111 -7.56 6.49 -1.93
N GLU A 112 -8.49 5.58 -2.21
CA GLU A 112 -8.63 5.01 -3.54
C GLU A 112 -8.92 6.09 -4.58
N MET A 113 -9.87 6.99 -4.28
CA MET A 113 -10.20 8.07 -5.19
C MET A 113 -9.04 9.02 -5.43
N ALA A 114 -8.30 9.35 -4.37
CA ALA A 114 -7.15 10.24 -4.50
C ALA A 114 -6.08 9.63 -5.39
N ALA A 115 -5.80 8.35 -5.23
CA ALA A 115 -4.81 7.67 -6.05
C ALA A 115 -5.24 7.59 -7.51
N LYS A 116 -6.52 7.27 -7.76
CA LYS A 116 -7.04 7.22 -9.12
C LYS A 116 -7.00 8.58 -9.80
N LYS A 117 -7.38 9.64 -9.09
CA LYS A 117 -7.31 10.99 -9.63
C LYS A 117 -5.87 11.40 -9.90
N ALA A 118 -4.95 11.03 -9.03
CA ALA A 118 -3.55 11.34 -9.22
C ALA A 118 -3.01 10.69 -10.49
N LEU A 119 -3.39 9.44 -10.75
CA LEU A 119 -3.00 8.76 -11.98
C LEU A 119 -3.54 9.48 -13.20
N GLN A 120 -4.81 9.90 -13.16
CA GLN A 120 -5.40 10.67 -14.26
C GLN A 120 -4.70 12.00 -14.46
N ASN A 121 -4.48 12.73 -13.37
CA ASN A 121 -3.90 14.07 -13.43
C ASN A 121 -2.43 14.05 -13.84
N SER A 122 -1.74 12.94 -13.63
CA SER A 122 -0.33 12.83 -14.00
C SER A 122 -0.13 12.85 -15.51
N GLY A 123 -1.14 12.46 -16.27
CA GLY A 123 -1.03 12.37 -17.72
C GLY A 123 -0.20 11.19 -18.19
N LYS A 124 0.13 10.26 -17.31
CA LYS A 124 0.95 9.09 -17.66
C LYS A 124 0.10 7.83 -17.71
N PHE A 125 0.48 6.91 -18.60
CA PHE A 125 -0.13 5.59 -18.63
C PHE A 125 0.65 4.66 -17.73
N ILE A 126 0.16 4.46 -16.51
CA ILE A 126 0.82 3.62 -15.51
C ILE A 126 -0.16 2.52 -15.12
N PRO A 127 0.24 1.25 -15.23
CA PRO A 127 -0.65 0.17 -14.79
C PRO A 127 -0.92 0.26 -13.30
N TRP A 128 -2.17 -0.02 -12.92
CA TRP A 128 -2.56 0.10 -11.52
C TRP A 128 -3.62 -0.95 -11.18
N GLN A 129 -3.72 -1.27 -9.90
CA GLN A 129 -4.73 -2.18 -9.40
C GLN A 129 -5.16 -1.76 -8.01
N VAL A 130 -6.36 -2.17 -7.62
CA VAL A 130 -6.90 -1.96 -6.29
C VAL A 130 -7.10 -3.32 -5.64
N VAL A 131 -6.61 -3.48 -4.41
CA VAL A 131 -6.82 -4.68 -3.62
C VAL A 131 -7.52 -4.27 -2.33
N THR A 132 -8.57 -4.99 -1.98
CA THR A 132 -9.35 -4.71 -0.77
C THR A 132 -9.11 -5.80 0.26
N ILE A 133 -8.86 -5.39 1.51
CA ILE A 133 -8.66 -6.28 2.64
C ILE A 133 -9.89 -6.20 3.54
N GLY A 134 -10.45 -7.34 3.88
CA GLY A 134 -11.55 -7.41 4.82
C GLY A 134 -11.08 -7.24 6.25
N ILE A 135 -11.98 -6.85 7.12
CA ILE A 135 -11.66 -6.71 8.54
C ILE A 135 -11.33 -8.06 9.18
N ASP A 136 -11.63 -9.16 8.50
CA ASP A 136 -11.22 -10.50 8.93
C ASP A 136 -9.78 -10.84 8.54
N GLY A 137 -9.08 -9.89 7.88
CA GLY A 137 -7.69 -10.09 7.48
C GLY A 137 -7.49 -10.81 6.17
N LYS A 138 -8.54 -10.98 5.37
CA LYS A 138 -8.46 -11.70 4.10
C LYS A 138 -8.59 -10.75 2.92
N ILE A 139 -7.92 -11.12 1.84
CA ILE A 139 -8.07 -10.38 0.58
C ILE A 139 -9.47 -10.67 0.02
N MET A 140 -10.17 -9.61 -0.34
CA MET A 140 -11.50 -9.70 -0.95
C MET A 140 -11.35 -9.60 -2.46
N ASP A 141 -12.19 -10.33 -3.16
CA ASP A 141 -12.20 -10.28 -4.63
C ASP A 141 -13.11 -9.21 -5.17
#